data_1ece56f33e7482e04aa9adfbb8bf0aec
#
_entry.id   1ece56f33e7482e04aa9adfbb8bf0aec
#
_cell.length_a   1.000
_cell.length_b   1.000
_cell.length_c   1.000
_cell.angle_alpha   90.00
_cell.angle_beta   90.00
_cell.angle_gamma   90.00
#
_symmetry.space_group_name_H-M   'P 1'
#
loop_
_entity.id
_entity.type
_entity.pdbx_description
1 polymer ?
#
loop_
_entity_poly.entity_id
_entity_poly.type
_entity_poly.pdbx_seq_one_letter_code
_entity_poly.pdbx_strand_id
1 'polypeptide(L)'
;MTVPKNDTFLRALRREPTPYTPIWIMRQAGRYLPEYNQTRARAGDFLTLCKSPDLATEVTLQPLARFPLDAAILFSDILTIPDAMGLGLYFAEGEGPRLERPLREE
;
A
#
# COMPACT_ATOMS: atom_id res chain seq x y z
N MET A 1 -5.00 7.43 -22.54
CA MET A 1 -5.30 7.14 -21.12
C MET A 1 -6.79 7.17 -20.91
N THR A 2 -7.39 6.10 -20.43
CA THR A 2 -8.82 6.04 -20.12
C THR A 2 -9.11 6.86 -18.86
N VAL A 3 -10.14 7.72 -18.93
CA VAL A 3 -10.64 8.42 -17.75
C VAL A 3 -11.34 7.41 -16.83
N PRO A 4 -11.03 7.35 -15.53
CA PRO A 4 -11.71 6.44 -14.62
C PRO A 4 -13.21 6.77 -14.55
N LYS A 5 -14.04 5.74 -14.36
CA LYS A 5 -15.50 5.93 -14.20
C LYS A 5 -15.85 6.83 -13.02
N ASN A 6 -15.10 6.70 -11.92
CA ASN A 6 -15.17 7.58 -10.76
C ASN A 6 -13.94 8.49 -10.77
N ASP A 7 -14.13 9.74 -11.15
CA ASP A 7 -13.09 10.77 -11.20
C ASP A 7 -13.19 11.78 -10.04
N THR A 8 -13.99 11.49 -9.03
CA THR A 8 -14.28 12.39 -7.91
C THR A 8 -13.02 12.90 -7.24
N PHE A 9 -12.07 12.00 -6.94
CA PHE A 9 -10.79 12.37 -6.34
C PHE A 9 -9.97 13.29 -7.26
N LEU A 10 -9.90 12.99 -8.55
CA LEU A 10 -9.18 13.82 -9.52
C LEU A 10 -9.80 15.21 -9.67
N ARG A 11 -11.15 15.29 -9.66
CA ARG A 11 -11.86 16.57 -9.70
C ARG A 11 -11.57 17.41 -8.45
N ALA A 12 -11.57 16.78 -7.27
CA ALA A 12 -11.23 17.48 -6.04
C ALA A 12 -9.80 18.03 -6.07
N LEU A 13 -8.84 17.29 -6.63
CA LEU A 13 -7.46 17.78 -6.83
C LEU A 13 -7.40 18.98 -7.76
N ARG A 14 -8.28 19.06 -8.75
CA ARG A 14 -8.38 20.19 -9.67
C ARG A 14 -9.20 21.35 -9.13
N ARG A 15 -9.71 21.25 -7.89
CA ARG A 15 -10.62 22.22 -7.28
C ARG A 15 -11.94 22.38 -8.02
N GLU A 16 -12.37 21.33 -8.71
CA GLU A 16 -13.68 21.28 -9.37
C GLU A 16 -14.76 20.83 -8.37
N PRO A 17 -16.03 21.24 -8.57
CA PRO A 17 -17.12 20.78 -7.72
C PRO A 17 -17.27 19.25 -7.78
N THR A 18 -17.51 18.64 -6.63
CA THR A 18 -17.77 17.22 -6.50
C THR A 18 -19.08 16.97 -5.77
N PRO A 19 -19.82 15.88 -6.08
CA PRO A 19 -21.10 15.59 -5.43
C PRO A 19 -20.93 15.21 -3.94
N TYR A 20 -19.75 14.77 -3.54
CA TYR A 20 -19.39 14.43 -2.15
C TYR A 20 -17.87 14.55 -1.98
N THR A 21 -17.40 14.53 -0.74
CA THR A 21 -15.96 14.50 -0.43
C THR A 21 -15.40 13.12 -0.76
N PRO A 22 -14.40 13.01 -1.66
CA PRO A 22 -13.78 11.72 -1.96
C PRO A 22 -13.05 11.15 -0.74
N ILE A 23 -13.06 9.84 -0.60
CA ILE A 23 -12.53 9.12 0.55
C ILE A 23 -11.40 8.18 0.15
N TRP A 24 -10.33 8.23 0.90
CA TRP A 24 -9.30 7.22 1.01
C TRP A 24 -9.04 6.96 2.49
N ILE A 25 -8.83 5.70 2.88
CA ILE A 25 -8.61 5.32 4.28
C ILE A 25 -7.20 4.76 4.42
N MET A 26 -6.43 5.31 5.36
CA MET A 26 -5.10 4.80 5.68
C MET A 26 -5.15 3.32 6.05
N ARG A 27 -4.27 2.52 5.45
CA ARG A 27 -4.21 1.06 5.64
C ARG A 27 -5.48 0.33 5.19
N GLN A 28 -6.14 0.86 4.17
CA GLN A 28 -7.33 0.19 3.61
C GLN A 28 -7.02 -1.22 3.10
N ALA A 29 -5.82 -1.49 2.58
CA ALA A 29 -5.29 -2.85 2.43
C ALA A 29 -4.59 -3.24 3.73
N GLY A 30 -5.07 -4.25 4.43
CA GLY A 30 -4.50 -4.59 5.74
C GLY A 30 -5.10 -5.84 6.39
N ARG A 31 -4.54 -6.18 7.54
CA ARG A 31 -4.82 -7.43 8.26
C ARG A 31 -6.26 -7.60 8.74
N TYR A 32 -7.08 -6.55 8.75
CA TYR A 32 -8.50 -6.65 9.07
C TYR A 32 -9.32 -7.33 7.96
N LEU A 33 -8.75 -7.42 6.73
CA LEU A 33 -9.39 -8.09 5.60
C LEU A 33 -8.98 -9.56 5.54
N PRO A 34 -9.93 -10.50 5.57
CA PRO A 34 -9.62 -11.93 5.41
C PRO A 34 -8.87 -12.24 4.12
N GLU A 35 -9.28 -11.63 3.00
CA GLU A 35 -8.63 -11.77 1.70
C GLU A 35 -7.19 -11.29 1.70
N TYR A 36 -6.89 -10.21 2.41
CA TYR A 36 -5.52 -9.75 2.58
C TYR A 36 -4.66 -10.79 3.31
N ASN A 37 -5.17 -11.35 4.40
CA ASN A 37 -4.46 -12.36 5.18
C ASN A 37 -4.16 -13.62 4.36
N GLN A 38 -5.09 -14.03 3.49
CA GLN A 38 -4.87 -15.16 2.57
C GLN A 38 -3.75 -14.86 1.57
N THR A 39 -3.75 -13.69 0.96
CA THR A 39 -2.70 -13.27 0.02
C THR A 39 -1.36 -13.13 0.73
N ARG A 40 -1.36 -12.57 1.93
CA ARG A 40 -0.17 -12.43 2.77
C ARG A 40 0.45 -13.80 3.11
N ALA A 41 -0.39 -14.78 3.43
CA ALA A 41 0.07 -16.15 3.71
C ALA A 41 0.68 -16.82 2.48
N ARG A 42 0.09 -16.62 1.29
CA ARG A 42 0.66 -17.12 0.03
C ARG A 42 2.01 -16.49 -0.30
N ALA A 43 2.21 -15.24 0.03
CA ALA A 43 3.47 -14.54 -0.18
C ALA A 43 4.60 -15.07 0.70
N GLY A 44 4.27 -15.60 1.88
CA GLY A 44 5.21 -16.10 2.88
C GLY A 44 5.68 -15.03 3.85
N ASP A 45 6.19 -13.90 3.37
CA ASP A 45 6.60 -12.77 4.19
C ASP A 45 6.17 -11.42 3.60
N PHE A 46 6.30 -10.37 4.40
CA PHE A 46 5.82 -9.03 4.05
C PHE A 46 6.62 -8.41 2.89
N LEU A 47 7.93 -8.56 2.88
CA LEU A 47 8.76 -8.00 1.80
C LEU A 47 8.48 -8.70 0.47
N THR A 48 8.26 -10.00 0.48
CA THR A 48 7.87 -10.76 -0.73
C THR A 48 6.54 -10.24 -1.27
N LEU A 49 5.57 -9.96 -0.38
CA LEU A 49 4.29 -9.37 -0.77
C LEU A 49 4.50 -8.00 -1.44
N CYS A 50 5.30 -7.11 -0.84
CA CYS A 50 5.58 -5.78 -1.37
C CYS A 50 6.33 -5.82 -2.71
N LYS A 51 7.24 -6.78 -2.89
CA LYS A 51 8.12 -6.87 -4.06
C LYS A 51 7.53 -7.68 -5.21
N SER A 52 6.41 -8.36 -5.01
CA SER A 52 5.68 -9.06 -6.07
C SER A 52 4.66 -8.13 -6.72
N PRO A 53 4.84 -7.73 -7.99
CA PRO A 53 3.87 -6.87 -8.67
C PRO A 53 2.45 -7.43 -8.65
N ASP A 54 2.30 -8.73 -8.88
CA ASP A 54 0.99 -9.39 -8.92
C ASP A 54 0.30 -9.38 -7.54
N LEU A 55 1.02 -9.77 -6.49
CA LEU A 55 0.48 -9.82 -5.13
C LEU A 55 0.22 -8.41 -4.57
N ALA A 56 1.11 -7.46 -4.82
CA ALA A 56 0.91 -6.07 -4.42
C ALA A 56 -0.32 -5.46 -5.11
N THR A 57 -0.52 -5.75 -6.38
CA THR A 57 -1.71 -5.34 -7.13
C THR A 57 -2.97 -5.97 -6.54
N GLU A 58 -2.94 -7.27 -6.29
CA GLU A 58 -4.07 -8.00 -5.69
C GLU A 58 -4.52 -7.37 -4.38
N VAL A 59 -3.60 -7.15 -3.43
CA VAL A 59 -3.98 -6.56 -2.14
C VAL A 59 -4.39 -5.08 -2.24
N THR A 60 -3.86 -4.35 -3.21
CA THR A 60 -4.29 -2.97 -3.46
C THR A 60 -5.74 -2.90 -3.91
N LEU A 61 -6.19 -3.85 -4.73
CA LEU A 61 -7.54 -3.89 -5.28
C LEU A 61 -8.58 -4.48 -4.32
N GLN A 62 -8.19 -5.29 -3.35
CA GLN A 62 -9.12 -5.95 -2.42
C GLN A 62 -10.05 -4.97 -1.68
N PRO A 63 -9.56 -3.89 -1.03
CA PRO A 63 -10.45 -2.94 -0.37
C PRO A 63 -11.36 -2.20 -1.36
N LEU A 64 -10.92 -1.94 -2.58
CA LEU A 64 -11.74 -1.29 -3.61
C LEU A 64 -12.90 -2.19 -4.06
N ALA A 65 -12.70 -3.51 -4.05
CA ALA A 65 -13.78 -4.47 -4.35
C ALA A 65 -14.81 -4.56 -3.23
N ARG A 66 -14.39 -4.32 -1.98
CA ARG A 66 -15.24 -4.45 -0.79
C ARG A 66 -15.96 -3.15 -0.44
N PHE A 67 -15.32 -2.00 -0.62
CA PHE A 67 -15.82 -0.69 -0.20
C PHE A 67 -15.84 0.30 -1.37
N PRO A 68 -16.80 1.25 -1.38
CA PRO A 68 -16.88 2.29 -2.41
C PRO A 68 -15.87 3.42 -2.17
N LEU A 69 -14.58 3.09 -2.14
CA LEU A 69 -13.50 4.05 -1.96
C LEU A 69 -13.22 4.80 -3.26
N ASP A 70 -12.75 6.04 -3.15
CA ASP A 70 -12.50 6.92 -4.31
C ASP A 70 -11.05 6.92 -4.77
N ALA A 71 -10.14 6.38 -3.96
CA ALA A 71 -8.73 6.31 -4.28
C ALA A 71 -8.06 5.09 -3.61
N ALA A 72 -6.94 4.70 -4.17
CA ALA A 72 -6.06 3.68 -3.59
C ALA A 72 -4.61 4.12 -3.71
N ILE A 73 -3.81 3.72 -2.72
CA ILE A 73 -2.35 3.77 -2.80
C ILE A 73 -1.87 2.37 -3.17
N LEU A 74 -0.95 2.28 -4.12
CA LEU A 74 -0.29 1.02 -4.43
C LEU A 74 0.33 0.45 -3.15
N PHE A 75 -0.02 -0.79 -2.83
CA PHE A 75 0.47 -1.43 -1.62
C PHE A 75 2.00 -1.51 -1.61
N SER A 76 2.59 -1.03 -0.52
CA SER A 76 4.03 -0.96 -0.33
C SER A 76 4.35 -0.80 1.17
N ASP A 77 5.62 -0.57 1.49
CA ASP A 77 6.08 -0.20 2.83
C ASP A 77 6.80 1.15 2.79
N ILE A 78 6.81 1.84 3.92
CA ILE A 78 7.50 3.13 4.04
C ILE A 78 9.03 2.99 3.92
N LEU A 79 9.57 1.80 4.08
CA LEU A 79 11.00 1.51 4.05
C LEU A 79 11.48 0.88 2.73
N THR A 80 10.65 0.87 1.68
CA THR A 80 11.05 0.32 0.37
C THR A 80 12.19 1.11 -0.27
N ILE A 81 12.21 2.43 -0.10
CA ILE A 81 13.31 3.27 -0.60
C ILE A 81 14.62 2.99 0.14
N PRO A 82 14.67 3.02 1.49
CA PRO A 82 15.86 2.59 2.22
C PRO A 82 16.33 1.19 1.87
N ASP A 83 15.43 0.23 1.66
CA ASP A 83 15.76 -1.12 1.22
C ASP A 83 16.43 -1.11 -0.17
N ALA A 84 15.86 -0.38 -1.11
CA ALA A 84 16.41 -0.23 -2.47
C ALA A 84 17.78 0.47 -2.46
N MET A 85 18.04 1.34 -1.50
CA MET A 85 19.35 1.98 -1.30
C MET A 85 20.42 1.04 -0.73
N GLY A 86 20.05 -0.19 -0.37
CA GLY A 86 21.00 -1.17 0.14
C GLY A 86 21.28 -1.06 1.64
N LEU A 87 20.37 -0.44 2.41
CA LEU A 87 20.52 -0.29 3.88
C LEU A 87 20.24 -1.59 4.65
N GLY A 88 19.79 -2.67 3.97
CA GLY A 88 19.58 -3.97 4.58
C GLY A 88 18.37 -4.03 5.49
N LEU A 89 17.18 -3.82 4.90
CA LEU A 89 15.91 -3.94 5.64
C LEU A 89 15.64 -5.39 6.03
N TYR A 90 15.32 -5.61 7.31
CA TYR A 90 14.85 -6.90 7.82
C TYR A 90 13.81 -6.69 8.90
N PHE A 91 13.03 -7.74 9.17
CA PHE A 91 12.02 -7.73 10.23
C PHE A 91 12.45 -8.68 11.35
N ALA A 92 12.75 -8.12 12.52
CA ALA A 92 13.02 -8.91 13.71
C ALA A 92 11.69 -9.36 14.34
N GLU A 93 11.63 -10.62 14.76
CA GLU A 93 10.43 -11.18 15.39
C GLU A 93 10.09 -10.38 16.66
N GLY A 94 8.85 -9.85 16.71
CA GLY A 94 8.36 -9.05 17.83
C GLY A 94 8.88 -7.62 17.93
N GLU A 95 9.81 -7.20 17.06
CA GLU A 95 10.46 -5.88 17.14
C GLU A 95 10.13 -4.95 15.96
N GLY A 96 9.51 -5.48 14.90
CA GLY A 96 9.20 -4.71 13.68
C GLY A 96 10.41 -4.51 12.76
N PRO A 97 10.35 -3.51 11.86
CA PRO A 97 11.39 -3.32 10.85
C PRO A 97 12.69 -2.75 11.45
N ARG A 98 13.82 -3.24 10.90
CA ARG A 98 15.17 -2.78 11.24
C ARG A 98 16.03 -2.65 10.00
N LEU A 99 17.04 -1.79 10.08
CA LEU A 99 18.05 -1.61 9.04
C LEU A 99 19.41 -2.09 9.56
N GLU A 100 20.08 -2.95 8.79
CA GLU A 100 21.43 -3.41 9.12
C GLU A 100 22.46 -2.26 9.09
N ARG A 101 22.28 -1.36 8.13
CA ARG A 101 23.20 -0.24 7.86
C ARG A 101 22.44 1.10 7.88
N PRO A 102 21.94 1.53 9.06
CA PRO A 102 21.22 2.79 9.14
C PRO A 102 22.16 3.98 8.86
N LEU A 103 21.63 5.03 8.21
CA LEU A 103 22.36 6.27 8.04
C LEU A 103 22.51 6.97 9.39
N ARG A 104 23.72 7.41 9.69
CA ARG A 104 24.06 8.15 10.92
C ARG A 104 24.84 9.39 10.54
N GLU A 105 24.69 10.44 11.32
CA GLU A 105 25.58 11.59 11.24
C GLU A 105 26.98 11.18 11.75
N GLU A 106 28.03 11.63 11.04
CA GLU A 106 29.40 11.51 11.49
C GLU A 106 29.75 12.63 12.48
#